data_2948cc1df39bd3be1fc88dc933c4b593
#
_entry.id   2948cc1df39bd3be1fc88dc933c4b593
#
_cell.length_a   1.000
_cell.length_b   1.000
_cell.length_c   1.000
_cell.angle_alpha   90.00
_cell.angle_beta   90.00
_cell.angle_gamma   90.00
#
_symmetry.space_group_name_H-M   'P 1'
#
loop_
_entity.id
_entity.type
_entity.pdbx_description
1 polymer ?
#
loop_
_entity_poly.entity_id
_entity_poly.type
_entity_poly.pdbx_seq_one_letter_code
_entity_poly.pdbx_strand_id
1 'polypeptide(L)'
;MKYEIIKFIDGEFELDVNVSPEEDTVWLNAKELAFLFDWDESVINKHIRNIYKEGELDRETTEAKNAFMLNGREYYTKYYNLDIVFSLGSKVKSERGIIFRKWAITYHMR
;
A
#
# COMPACT_ATOMS: atom_id res chain seq x y z
N MET A 1 -9.27 5.56 -11.17
CA MET A 1 -9.06 5.66 -9.72
C MET A 1 -8.89 7.13 -9.35
N LYS A 2 -9.82 7.67 -8.58
CA LYS A 2 -9.71 9.04 -8.08
C LYS A 2 -9.02 9.03 -6.73
N TYR A 3 -7.99 9.84 -6.60
CA TYR A 3 -7.26 9.94 -5.34
C TYR A 3 -6.69 11.33 -5.13
N GLU A 4 -6.38 11.62 -3.87
CA GLU A 4 -5.66 12.80 -3.45
C GLU A 4 -4.31 12.34 -2.92
N ILE A 5 -3.29 13.17 -3.09
CA ILE A 5 -1.98 12.86 -2.50
C ILE A 5 -1.91 13.58 -1.17
N ILE A 6 -1.76 12.81 -0.08
CA ILE A 6 -1.64 13.35 1.27
C ILE A 6 -0.33 12.86 1.86
N LYS A 7 0.44 13.77 2.42
CA LYS A 7 1.76 13.43 2.97
C LYS A 7 1.63 12.82 4.36
N PHE A 8 2.16 11.61 4.50
CA PHE A 8 2.34 10.97 5.81
C PHE A 8 3.72 11.33 6.33
N ILE A 9 3.78 11.86 7.54
CA ILE A 9 5.03 12.30 8.16
C ILE A 9 5.21 11.60 9.51
N ASP A 10 6.38 11.01 9.71
CA ASP A 10 6.80 10.41 10.97
C ASP A 10 8.26 10.81 11.22
N GLY A 11 8.45 11.88 11.98
CA GLY A 11 9.77 12.46 12.18
C GLY A 11 10.33 12.96 10.85
N GLU A 12 11.49 12.43 10.46
CA GLU A 12 12.11 12.79 9.18
C GLU A 12 11.60 11.95 8.01
N PHE A 13 10.84 10.90 8.30
CA PHE A 13 10.25 10.05 7.26
C PHE A 13 9.04 10.76 6.66
N GLU A 14 9.00 10.83 5.33
CA GLU A 14 7.88 11.40 4.59
C GLU A 14 7.52 10.48 3.44
N LEU A 15 6.23 10.28 3.24
CA LEU A 15 5.71 9.48 2.13
C LEU A 15 4.46 10.15 1.59
N ASP A 16 4.44 10.38 0.28
CA ASP A 16 3.24 10.87 -0.39
C ASP A 16 2.32 9.68 -0.62
N VAL A 17 1.13 9.73 -0.02
CA VAL A 17 0.18 8.61 -0.03
C VAL A 17 -0.99 8.95 -0.94
N ASN A 18 -1.30 8.04 -1.84
CA ASN A 18 -2.50 8.15 -2.68
C ASN A 18 -3.71 7.75 -1.84
N VAL A 19 -4.55 8.73 -1.54
CA VAL A 19 -5.75 8.53 -0.72
C VAL A 19 -6.98 8.57 -1.59
N SER A 20 -7.86 7.59 -1.47
CA SER A 20 -9.14 7.56 -2.15
C SER A 20 -10.25 7.76 -1.13
N PRO A 21 -10.75 9.00 -0.94
CA PRO A 21 -11.78 9.25 0.06
C PRO A 21 -13.09 8.53 -0.23
N GLU A 22 -13.44 8.39 -1.50
CA GLU A 22 -14.68 7.72 -1.90
C GLU A 22 -14.68 6.23 -1.58
N GLU A 23 -13.50 5.62 -1.57
CA GLU A 23 -13.34 4.19 -1.30
C GLU A 23 -12.90 3.92 0.15
N ASP A 24 -12.71 4.96 0.95
CA ASP A 24 -12.19 4.87 2.32
C ASP A 24 -10.90 4.06 2.40
N THR A 25 -9.98 4.30 1.46
CA THR A 25 -8.75 3.54 1.41
C THR A 25 -7.57 4.39 0.93
N VAL A 26 -6.38 3.80 1.00
CA VAL A 26 -5.18 4.33 0.39
C VAL A 26 -4.66 3.32 -0.62
N TRP A 27 -3.84 3.78 -1.56
CA TRP A 27 -3.24 2.91 -2.58
C TRP A 27 -1.74 3.09 -2.58
N LEU A 28 -1.02 2.01 -2.32
CA LEU A 28 0.45 2.00 -2.25
C LEU A 28 1.00 0.89 -3.14
N ASN A 29 2.09 1.17 -3.86
CA ASN A 29 2.77 0.13 -4.62
C ASN A 29 3.78 -0.61 -3.72
N ALA A 30 4.36 -1.70 -4.22
CA ALA A 30 5.28 -2.52 -3.43
C ALA A 30 6.52 -1.76 -2.98
N LYS A 31 7.02 -0.85 -3.80
CA LYS A 31 8.18 -0.03 -3.46
C LYS A 31 7.87 0.92 -2.30
N GLU A 32 6.68 1.53 -2.33
CA GLU A 32 6.23 2.41 -1.25
C GLU A 32 6.00 1.62 0.04
N LEU A 33 5.44 0.41 -0.07
CA LEU A 33 5.24 -0.46 1.08
C LEU A 33 6.59 -0.89 1.70
N ALA A 34 7.56 -1.21 0.86
CA ALA A 34 8.91 -1.54 1.32
C ALA A 34 9.54 -0.37 2.07
N PHE A 35 9.36 0.83 1.54
CA PHE A 35 9.87 2.05 2.17
C PHE A 35 9.16 2.32 3.51
N LEU A 36 7.85 2.16 3.52
CA LEU A 36 7.03 2.38 4.73
C LEU A 36 7.40 1.42 5.86
N PHE A 37 7.52 0.14 5.54
CA PHE A 37 7.81 -0.89 6.54
C PHE A 37 9.30 -1.06 6.82
N ASP A 38 10.16 -0.41 6.03
CA ASP A 38 11.61 -0.57 6.10
C ASP A 38 12.02 -2.04 5.90
N TRP A 39 11.44 -2.64 4.87
CA TRP A 39 11.72 -4.02 4.48
C TRP A 39 12.07 -4.08 3.00
N ASP A 40 12.76 -5.15 2.61
CA ASP A 40 13.13 -5.38 1.22
C ASP A 40 11.85 -5.58 0.40
N GLU A 41 11.80 -4.98 -0.78
CA GLU A 41 10.66 -5.08 -1.69
C GLU A 41 10.35 -6.54 -2.04
N SER A 42 11.38 -7.38 -2.19
CA SER A 42 11.19 -8.81 -2.49
C SER A 42 10.44 -9.53 -1.36
N VAL A 43 10.68 -9.14 -0.11
CA VAL A 43 9.99 -9.70 1.05
C VAL A 43 8.53 -9.24 1.07
N ILE A 44 8.29 -7.97 0.79
CA ILE A 44 6.93 -7.42 0.68
C ILE A 44 6.16 -8.17 -0.39
N ASN A 45 6.74 -8.34 -1.57
CA ASN A 45 6.08 -9.06 -2.68
C ASN A 45 5.78 -10.51 -2.31
N LYS A 46 6.68 -11.18 -1.59
CA LYS A 46 6.48 -12.55 -1.13
C LYS A 46 5.27 -12.64 -0.19
N HIS A 47 5.18 -11.72 0.77
CA HIS A 47 4.04 -11.69 1.69
C HIS A 47 2.73 -11.42 0.97
N ILE A 48 2.72 -10.50 0.01
CA ILE A 48 1.51 -10.21 -0.77
C ILE A 48 1.06 -11.44 -1.56
N ARG A 49 1.99 -12.14 -2.22
CA ARG A 49 1.66 -13.37 -2.93
C ARG A 49 1.06 -14.41 -2.00
N ASN A 50 1.60 -14.55 -0.80
CA ASN A 50 1.09 -15.51 0.18
C ASN A 50 -0.29 -15.14 0.69
N ILE A 51 -0.55 -13.84 0.91
CA ILE A 51 -1.87 -13.36 1.32
C ILE A 51 -2.93 -13.81 0.31
N TYR A 52 -2.66 -13.62 -0.98
CA TYR A 52 -3.60 -14.04 -2.02
C TYR A 52 -3.68 -15.55 -2.18
N LYS A 53 -2.54 -16.23 -2.12
CA LYS A 53 -2.49 -17.69 -2.27
C LYS A 53 -3.25 -18.40 -1.16
N GLU A 54 -3.17 -17.90 0.06
CA GLU A 54 -3.84 -18.47 1.22
C GLU A 54 -5.32 -18.05 1.32
N GLY A 55 -5.76 -17.17 0.44
CA GLY A 55 -7.15 -16.69 0.44
C GLY A 55 -7.47 -15.73 1.57
N GLU A 56 -6.46 -15.14 2.20
CA GLU A 56 -6.67 -14.19 3.29
C GLU A 56 -7.41 -12.95 2.79
N LEU A 57 -7.02 -12.45 1.62
CA LEU A 57 -7.66 -11.32 0.96
C LEU A 57 -7.84 -11.63 -0.51
N ASP A 58 -8.83 -10.97 -1.12
CA ASP A 58 -9.16 -11.16 -2.53
C ASP A 58 -8.41 -10.12 -3.38
N ARG A 59 -7.72 -10.61 -4.41
CA ARG A 59 -6.96 -9.74 -5.31
C ARG A 59 -7.86 -8.73 -6.01
N GLU A 60 -9.07 -9.13 -6.41
CA GLU A 60 -9.97 -8.24 -7.14
C GLU A 60 -10.36 -6.99 -6.38
N THR A 61 -10.46 -7.08 -5.06
CA THR A 61 -10.89 -5.96 -4.23
C THR A 61 -9.74 -5.18 -3.60
N THR A 62 -8.52 -5.74 -3.59
CA THR A 62 -7.39 -5.16 -2.86
C THR A 62 -6.24 -4.71 -3.75
N GLU A 63 -6.26 -5.04 -5.04
CA GLU A 63 -5.21 -4.69 -5.98
C GLU A 63 -5.77 -3.89 -7.14
N ALA A 64 -5.06 -2.85 -7.56
CA ALA A 64 -5.37 -2.08 -8.76
C ALA A 64 -4.12 -1.98 -9.62
N LYS A 65 -4.32 -1.93 -10.94
CA LYS A 65 -3.23 -1.78 -11.90
C LYS A 65 -3.34 -0.43 -12.58
N ASN A 66 -2.20 0.24 -12.70
CA ASN A 66 -2.11 1.51 -13.41
C ASN A 66 -1.18 1.32 -14.60
N ALA A 67 -1.70 1.51 -15.80
CA ALA A 67 -0.93 1.32 -17.02
C ALA A 67 -0.08 2.56 -17.33
N PHE A 68 1.13 2.33 -17.84
CA PHE A 68 1.97 3.42 -18.34
C PHE A 68 2.76 2.92 -19.55
N MET A 69 3.17 3.88 -20.38
CA MET A 69 3.93 3.58 -21.60
C MET A 69 5.39 3.95 -21.39
N LEU A 70 6.29 3.05 -21.79
CA LEU A 70 7.73 3.30 -21.76
C LEU A 70 8.35 2.68 -23.03
N ASN A 71 9.00 3.51 -23.82
CA ASN A 71 9.64 3.08 -25.08
C ASN A 71 8.71 2.28 -26.00
N GLY A 72 7.45 2.71 -26.12
CA GLY A 72 6.46 2.07 -26.98
C GLY A 72 5.86 0.80 -26.42
N ARG A 73 6.20 0.40 -25.19
CA ARG A 73 5.64 -0.77 -24.53
C ARG A 73 4.74 -0.36 -23.37
N GLU A 74 3.67 -1.13 -23.17
CA GLU A 74 2.77 -0.93 -22.06
C GLU A 74 3.23 -1.73 -20.85
N TYR A 75 3.31 -1.06 -19.72
CA TYR A 75 3.66 -1.66 -18.44
C TYR A 75 2.59 -1.33 -17.43
N TYR A 76 2.56 -2.08 -16.32
CA TYR A 76 1.61 -1.86 -15.25
C TYR A 76 2.34 -1.71 -13.92
N THR A 77 1.89 -0.73 -13.13
CA THR A 77 2.26 -0.65 -11.72
C THR A 77 1.08 -1.17 -10.91
N LYS A 78 1.33 -2.09 -10.01
CA LYS A 78 0.30 -2.62 -9.12
C LYS A 78 0.25 -1.80 -7.84
N TYR A 79 -0.95 -1.45 -7.44
CA TYR A 79 -1.22 -0.74 -6.20
C TYR A 79 -2.07 -1.61 -5.30
N TYR A 80 -1.85 -1.49 -4.00
CA TYR A 80 -2.52 -2.30 -2.99
C TYR A 80 -3.23 -1.38 -2.01
N ASN A 81 -4.40 -1.80 -1.57
CA ASN A 81 -5.21 -0.95 -0.70
C ASN A 81 -4.87 -1.13 0.79
N LEU A 82 -5.63 -0.44 1.64
CA LEU A 82 -5.39 -0.43 3.07
C LEU A 82 -5.51 -1.81 3.73
N ASP A 83 -6.36 -2.70 3.20
CA ASP A 83 -6.48 -4.06 3.72
C ASP A 83 -5.16 -4.83 3.59
N ILE A 84 -4.48 -4.67 2.45
CA ILE A 84 -3.14 -5.27 2.26
C ILE A 84 -2.15 -4.66 3.25
N VAL A 85 -2.20 -3.35 3.45
CA VAL A 85 -1.30 -2.68 4.39
C VAL A 85 -1.48 -3.24 5.81
N PHE A 86 -2.73 -3.43 6.24
CA PHE A 86 -3.02 -3.98 7.56
C PHE A 86 -2.56 -5.43 7.68
N SER A 87 -2.80 -6.24 6.64
CA SER A 87 -2.35 -7.63 6.64
C SER A 87 -0.82 -7.73 6.70
N LEU A 88 -0.13 -6.90 5.93
CA LEU A 88 1.33 -6.82 5.97
C LEU A 88 1.81 -6.43 7.36
N GLY A 89 1.15 -5.46 7.99
CA GLY A 89 1.52 -5.00 9.33
C GLY A 89 1.46 -6.08 10.38
N SER A 90 0.62 -7.11 10.19
CA SER A 90 0.56 -8.23 11.12
C SER A 90 1.71 -9.23 10.91
N LYS A 91 2.36 -9.19 9.75
CA LYS A 91 3.43 -10.12 9.37
C LYS A 91 4.82 -9.48 9.45
N VAL A 92 4.87 -8.19 9.23
CA VAL A 92 6.10 -7.41 9.21
C VAL A 92 6.05 -6.43 10.37
N LYS A 93 6.77 -6.72 11.43
CA LYS A 93 6.77 -5.83 12.61
C LYS A 93 7.56 -4.57 12.29
N SER A 94 6.91 -3.42 12.42
CA SER A 94 7.51 -2.12 12.13
C SER A 94 6.81 -1.06 12.96
N GLU A 95 7.57 -0.28 13.69
CA GLU A 95 7.02 0.84 14.46
C GLU A 95 6.35 1.86 13.54
N ARG A 96 6.97 2.14 12.40
CA ARG A 96 6.41 3.07 11.41
C ARG A 96 5.11 2.54 10.84
N GLY A 97 5.02 1.23 10.62
CA GLY A 97 3.79 0.60 10.15
C GLY A 97 2.64 0.79 11.13
N ILE A 98 2.91 0.71 12.43
CA ILE A 98 1.90 0.96 13.47
C ILE A 98 1.44 2.42 13.42
N ILE A 99 2.37 3.34 13.31
CA ILE A 99 2.07 4.78 13.25
C ILE A 99 1.26 5.09 11.99
N PHE A 100 1.63 4.49 10.85
CA PHE A 100 0.90 4.66 9.60
C PHE A 100 -0.53 4.15 9.72
N ARG A 101 -0.72 3.00 10.33
CA ARG A 101 -2.05 2.42 10.54
C ARG A 101 -2.93 3.37 11.36
N LYS A 102 -2.39 3.92 12.44
CA LYS A 102 -3.13 4.88 13.27
C LYS A 102 -3.49 6.13 12.48
N TRP A 103 -2.54 6.64 11.71
CA TRP A 103 -2.75 7.81 10.86
C TRP A 103 -3.85 7.55 9.84
N ALA A 104 -3.79 6.41 9.16
CA ALA A 104 -4.77 6.05 8.14
C ALA A 104 -6.18 5.92 8.73
N ILE A 105 -6.32 5.24 9.86
CA ILE A 105 -7.61 5.06 10.53
C ILE A 105 -8.18 6.41 10.96
N THR A 106 -7.36 7.24 11.61
CA THR A 106 -7.81 8.54 12.13
C THR A 106 -8.21 9.48 11.01
N TYR A 107 -7.48 9.47 9.91
CA TYR A 107 -7.66 10.42 8.82
C TYR A 107 -8.72 9.99 7.81
N HIS A 108 -8.83 8.69 7.53
CA HIS A 108 -9.58 8.19 6.38
C HIS A 108 -10.69 7.19 6.68
N MET A 109 -10.59 6.46 7.75
CA MET A 109 -11.57 5.42 8.08
C MET A 109 -12.35 5.83 9.31
N ARG A 110 -13.39 6.55 9.06
CA ARG A 110 -14.27 7.04 10.12
C ARG A 110 -15.35 6.04 10.48
#